data_e6e43c9153daad9deeec6ef17f8a9cbd
#
_entry.id   e6e43c9153daad9deeec6ef17f8a9cbd
#
_cell.length_a   1.000
_cell.length_b   1.000
_cell.length_c   1.000
_cell.angle_alpha   90.00
_cell.angle_beta   90.00
_cell.angle_gamma   90.00
#
_symmetry.space_group_name_H-M   'P 1'
#
loop_
_entity.id
_entity.type
_entity.pdbx_description
1 polymer ?
#
loop_
_entity_poly.entity_id
_entity_poly.type
_entity_poly.pdbx_seq_one_letter_code
_entity_poly.pdbx_strand_id
1 'polypeptide(L)'
;MSYLHLCIAQAKYLVALALWLGGGGAALAADYASVLMYHRFGEDKYPSTNIRIEQFEAHLDELAEGAYTVWPLAKVIGHLQQDLPLPDRTVAITIDDAYLSVFTEAWPRLQARNFPFTVFAATQPIDQGHRNYMSWDQIRVLQDAGVHIGSQTSTHPHMHLIGTAEAEQELTQSNARFLAEIGQRPTLFAYPFGEFNLDVIDVVKRNGFVAAFGQNSGIVHGYNGYFELPRFAMNEQYGTLERLRLAINGLPLKVNQIVPEDVVLNDTNNPPNYGFTLAPDIANDRQLRCFNSLYGKLDVTIMGPRAEIRLPGPFSKGRARINCTMPGADGRWRWFGRQFLID
;
A
#
# COMPACT_ATOMS: atom_id res chain seq x y z
N MET A 1 -11.08 -91.72 -26.48
CA MET A 1 -12.12 -90.72 -26.58
C MET A 1 -12.26 -90.08 -25.21
N SER A 2 -11.59 -88.96 -24.90
CA SER A 2 -11.74 -88.26 -23.63
C SER A 2 -11.38 -86.81 -23.84
N TYR A 3 -12.34 -85.95 -23.65
CA TYR A 3 -12.16 -84.49 -23.72
C TYR A 3 -11.65 -83.93 -22.41
N LEU A 4 -10.52 -83.24 -22.49
CA LEU A 4 -9.89 -82.56 -21.40
C LEU A 4 -10.50 -81.19 -21.37
N HIS A 5 -11.16 -80.83 -20.26
CA HIS A 5 -11.65 -79.45 -20.02
C HIS A 5 -10.59 -78.63 -19.26
N LEU A 6 -10.12 -77.60 -19.92
CA LEU A 6 -9.17 -76.61 -19.37
C LEU A 6 -9.95 -75.50 -18.67
N CYS A 7 -9.88 -75.46 -17.37
CA CYS A 7 -10.40 -74.31 -16.57
C CYS A 7 -9.40 -73.17 -16.59
N ILE A 8 -9.77 -72.07 -17.25
CA ILE A 8 -9.03 -70.80 -17.20
C ILE A 8 -9.56 -69.98 -16.01
N ALA A 9 -8.74 -69.82 -14.99
CA ALA A 9 -9.01 -68.91 -13.87
C ALA A 9 -8.71 -67.47 -14.29
N GLN A 10 -9.73 -66.59 -14.32
CA GLN A 10 -9.56 -65.17 -14.53
C GLN A 10 -9.25 -64.50 -13.19
N ALA A 11 -8.04 -64.00 -13.03
CA ALA A 11 -7.64 -63.16 -11.93
C ALA A 11 -8.14 -61.72 -12.20
N LYS A 12 -9.08 -61.25 -11.42
CA LYS A 12 -9.55 -59.83 -11.42
C LYS A 12 -8.58 -58.98 -10.62
N TYR A 13 -7.78 -58.20 -11.33
CA TYR A 13 -7.01 -57.13 -10.69
C TYR A 13 -7.93 -55.94 -10.35
N LEU A 14 -8.25 -55.74 -9.08
CA LEU A 14 -8.83 -54.52 -8.55
C LEU A 14 -7.73 -53.48 -8.46
N VAL A 15 -7.69 -52.53 -9.40
CA VAL A 15 -6.88 -51.33 -9.29
C VAL A 15 -7.63 -50.36 -8.38
N ALA A 16 -7.18 -50.25 -7.14
CA ALA A 16 -7.64 -49.23 -6.21
C ALA A 16 -7.03 -47.88 -6.63
N LEU A 17 -7.83 -47.04 -7.29
CA LEU A 17 -7.47 -45.65 -7.59
C LEU A 17 -7.58 -44.84 -6.27
N ALA A 18 -6.47 -44.66 -5.58
CA ALA A 18 -6.39 -43.76 -4.44
C ALA A 18 -6.49 -42.31 -4.96
N LEU A 19 -7.68 -41.72 -4.88
CA LEU A 19 -7.90 -40.29 -5.05
C LEU A 19 -7.20 -39.56 -3.87
N TRP A 20 -6.03 -39.08 -4.11
CA TRP A 20 -5.40 -38.05 -3.25
C TRP A 20 -6.22 -36.76 -3.38
N LEU A 21 -7.20 -36.60 -2.52
CA LEU A 21 -7.79 -35.30 -2.24
C LEU A 21 -6.72 -34.48 -1.49
N GLY A 22 -5.83 -33.86 -2.23
CA GLY A 22 -4.99 -32.80 -1.71
C GLY A 22 -5.92 -31.70 -1.21
N GLY A 23 -6.10 -31.62 0.12
CA GLY A 23 -6.79 -30.51 0.78
C GLY A 23 -5.97 -29.24 0.62
N GLY A 24 -5.99 -28.67 -0.58
CA GLY A 24 -5.64 -27.29 -0.79
C GLY A 24 -6.71 -26.48 -0.08
N GLY A 25 -6.42 -25.95 1.12
CA GLY A 25 -7.27 -24.96 1.75
C GLY A 25 -7.55 -23.88 0.72
N ALA A 26 -8.81 -23.70 0.33
CA ALA A 26 -9.18 -22.61 -0.56
C ALA A 26 -8.71 -21.31 0.12
N ALA A 27 -7.69 -20.68 -0.45
CA ALA A 27 -7.29 -19.36 -0.01
C ALA A 27 -8.54 -18.49 -0.11
N LEU A 28 -8.97 -17.90 1.02
CA LEU A 28 -10.10 -16.98 1.04
C LEU A 28 -9.79 -15.86 0.06
N ALA A 29 -10.72 -15.59 -0.85
CA ALA A 29 -10.58 -14.54 -1.84
C ALA A 29 -10.79 -13.17 -1.17
N ALA A 30 -9.90 -12.23 -1.43
CA ALA A 30 -10.00 -10.86 -0.94
C ALA A 30 -10.03 -9.88 -2.12
N ASP A 31 -10.64 -8.73 -1.92
CA ASP A 31 -10.66 -7.57 -2.83
C ASP A 31 -9.83 -6.38 -2.28
N TYR A 32 -8.81 -6.70 -1.48
CA TYR A 32 -7.98 -5.72 -0.78
C TYR A 32 -6.59 -6.29 -0.48
N ALA A 33 -5.65 -5.38 -0.21
CA ALA A 33 -4.30 -5.71 0.23
C ALA A 33 -3.77 -4.68 1.22
N SER A 34 -2.82 -5.09 2.06
CA SER A 34 -2.03 -4.16 2.87
C SER A 34 -0.79 -3.72 2.08
N VAL A 35 -0.51 -2.43 2.06
CA VAL A 35 0.69 -1.88 1.44
C VAL A 35 1.56 -1.23 2.51
N LEU A 36 2.78 -1.75 2.68
CA LEU A 36 3.78 -1.24 3.61
C LEU A 36 4.65 -0.20 2.92
N MET A 37 5.00 0.86 3.63
CA MET A 37 5.83 1.95 3.15
C MET A 37 7.05 2.13 4.04
N TYR A 38 8.23 1.94 3.46
CA TYR A 38 9.54 2.18 4.06
C TYR A 38 10.25 3.29 3.32
N HIS A 39 11.40 3.78 3.86
CA HIS A 39 12.25 4.75 3.18
C HIS A 39 13.74 4.41 3.39
N ARG A 40 14.26 4.47 4.62
CA ARG A 40 15.67 4.27 4.99
C ARG A 40 15.84 3.04 5.87
N PHE A 41 17.03 2.46 5.87
CA PHE A 41 17.36 1.25 6.60
C PHE A 41 18.70 1.39 7.31
N GLY A 42 18.68 1.32 8.67
CA GLY A 42 19.90 1.42 9.48
C GLY A 42 20.56 2.80 9.47
N GLU A 43 19.80 3.86 9.21
CA GLU A 43 20.27 5.24 9.19
C GLU A 43 19.73 6.03 10.39
N ASP A 44 20.25 5.80 11.59
CA ASP A 44 19.75 6.29 12.89
C ASP A 44 19.61 7.81 13.01
N LYS A 45 20.24 8.57 12.11
CA LYS A 45 20.09 10.04 12.05
C LYS A 45 18.69 10.50 11.60
N TYR A 46 17.88 9.62 11.03
CA TYR A 46 16.62 9.93 10.39
C TYR A 46 15.46 9.08 10.93
N PRO A 47 15.21 9.06 12.26
CA PRO A 47 14.30 8.09 12.90
C PRO A 47 12.84 8.16 12.38
N SER A 48 12.42 9.30 11.80
CA SER A 48 11.09 9.47 11.22
C SER A 48 10.88 8.75 9.89
N THR A 49 11.98 8.46 9.17
CA THR A 49 11.97 7.75 7.87
C THR A 49 12.79 6.47 7.90
N ASN A 50 13.66 6.28 8.90
CA ASN A 50 14.48 5.09 9.09
C ASN A 50 13.70 3.98 9.79
N ILE A 51 13.99 2.73 9.41
CA ILE A 51 13.70 1.55 10.21
C ILE A 51 15.02 0.92 10.64
N ARG A 52 15.15 0.51 11.91
CA ARG A 52 16.34 -0.22 12.36
C ARG A 52 16.39 -1.59 11.68
N ILE A 53 17.60 -2.09 11.42
CA ILE A 53 17.80 -3.37 10.72
C ILE A 53 17.11 -4.52 11.46
N GLU A 54 17.19 -4.54 12.80
CA GLU A 54 16.55 -5.58 13.62
C GLU A 54 15.02 -5.55 13.50
N GLN A 55 14.41 -4.35 13.41
CA GLN A 55 12.98 -4.22 13.18
C GLN A 55 12.60 -4.72 11.78
N PHE A 56 13.40 -4.37 10.78
CA PHE A 56 13.16 -4.80 9.41
C PHE A 56 13.29 -6.32 9.25
N GLU A 57 14.34 -6.93 9.82
CA GLU A 57 14.48 -8.39 9.82
C GLU A 57 13.29 -9.07 10.50
N ALA A 58 12.86 -8.58 11.67
CA ALA A 58 11.69 -9.11 12.34
C ALA A 58 10.39 -8.99 11.50
N HIS A 59 10.26 -7.90 10.71
CA HIS A 59 9.15 -7.75 9.75
C HIS A 59 9.21 -8.80 8.64
N LEU A 60 10.40 -9.04 8.10
CA LEU A 60 10.58 -10.03 7.03
C LEU A 60 10.34 -11.46 7.53
N ASP A 61 10.78 -11.77 8.75
CA ASP A 61 10.56 -13.08 9.36
C ASP A 61 9.05 -13.31 9.64
N GLU A 62 8.34 -12.31 10.18
CA GLU A 62 6.89 -12.37 10.35
C GLU A 62 6.16 -12.66 9.03
N LEU A 63 6.58 -11.98 7.95
CA LEU A 63 5.98 -12.18 6.61
C LEU A 63 6.32 -13.55 6.03
N ALA A 64 7.52 -14.10 6.31
CA ALA A 64 7.96 -15.40 5.80
C ALA A 64 7.33 -16.58 6.55
N GLU A 65 7.18 -16.45 7.88
CA GLU A 65 6.70 -17.51 8.75
C GLU A 65 5.17 -17.52 8.90
N GLY A 66 4.53 -16.37 8.67
CA GLY A 66 3.09 -16.20 8.82
C GLY A 66 2.30 -16.61 7.58
N ALA A 67 0.98 -16.61 7.69
CA ALA A 67 0.06 -16.94 6.60
C ALA A 67 -0.19 -15.71 5.70
N TYR A 68 0.87 -15.09 5.19
CA TYR A 68 0.82 -13.91 4.33
C TYR A 68 1.27 -14.23 2.92
N THR A 69 0.72 -13.49 1.95
CA THR A 69 1.15 -13.58 0.55
C THR A 69 1.78 -12.26 0.13
N VAL A 70 3.10 -12.22 -0.01
CA VAL A 70 3.80 -11.01 -0.47
C VAL A 70 3.78 -10.98 -2.00
N TRP A 71 3.07 -10.01 -2.58
CA TRP A 71 2.93 -9.84 -4.02
C TRP A 71 3.54 -8.53 -4.53
N PRO A 72 3.99 -8.52 -5.81
CA PRO A 72 4.36 -7.28 -6.49
C PRO A 72 3.19 -6.29 -6.48
N LEU A 73 3.43 -5.03 -6.11
CA LEU A 73 2.39 -4.01 -6.03
C LEU A 73 1.62 -3.84 -7.34
N ALA A 74 2.32 -3.85 -8.49
CA ALA A 74 1.70 -3.75 -9.80
C ALA A 74 0.70 -4.91 -10.06
N LYS A 75 1.02 -6.13 -9.59
CA LYS A 75 0.11 -7.28 -9.67
C LYS A 75 -1.12 -7.08 -8.78
N VAL A 76 -0.93 -6.58 -7.56
CA VAL A 76 -2.05 -6.26 -6.66
C VAL A 76 -3.01 -5.25 -7.31
N ILE A 77 -2.48 -4.14 -7.83
CA ILE A 77 -3.29 -3.10 -8.49
C ILE A 77 -3.98 -3.67 -9.73
N GLY A 78 -3.28 -4.43 -10.57
CA GLY A 78 -3.86 -5.03 -11.77
C GLY A 78 -5.02 -6.00 -11.46
N HIS A 79 -4.94 -6.78 -10.37
CA HIS A 79 -6.03 -7.64 -9.92
C HIS A 79 -7.23 -6.82 -9.43
N LEU A 80 -6.99 -5.81 -8.59
CA LEU A 80 -8.07 -4.95 -8.08
C LEU A 80 -8.79 -4.18 -9.19
N GLN A 81 -8.06 -3.71 -10.22
CA GLN A 81 -8.65 -2.99 -11.36
C GLN A 81 -9.47 -3.89 -12.29
N GLN A 82 -9.24 -5.19 -12.27
CA GLN A 82 -9.95 -6.18 -13.07
C GLN A 82 -10.98 -6.97 -12.25
N ASP A 83 -11.25 -6.55 -11.00
CA ASP A 83 -12.10 -7.27 -10.04
C ASP A 83 -11.69 -8.74 -9.86
N LEU A 84 -10.40 -9.04 -10.02
CA LEU A 84 -9.85 -10.38 -9.78
C LEU A 84 -9.52 -10.56 -8.31
N PRO A 85 -9.76 -11.74 -7.74
CA PRO A 85 -9.49 -12.00 -6.33
C PRO A 85 -7.99 -11.98 -6.02
N LEU A 86 -7.67 -11.52 -4.83
CA LEU A 86 -6.37 -11.65 -4.19
C LEU A 86 -6.42 -12.77 -3.14
N PRO A 87 -5.31 -13.44 -2.82
CA PRO A 87 -5.22 -14.23 -1.59
C PRO A 87 -5.54 -13.37 -0.36
N ASP A 88 -6.22 -13.92 0.62
CA ASP A 88 -6.37 -13.20 1.91
C ASP A 88 -4.99 -12.86 2.50
N ARG A 89 -4.89 -11.75 3.21
CA ARG A 89 -3.63 -11.23 3.79
C ARG A 89 -2.54 -11.02 2.74
N THR A 90 -2.93 -10.55 1.55
CA THR A 90 -1.96 -10.08 0.57
C THR A 90 -1.29 -8.81 1.07
N VAL A 91 0.03 -8.81 1.02
CA VAL A 91 0.90 -7.68 1.41
C VAL A 91 1.75 -7.25 0.21
N ALA A 92 1.87 -5.95 -0.01
CA ALA A 92 2.85 -5.39 -0.93
C ALA A 92 3.84 -4.51 -0.17
N ILE A 93 5.13 -4.60 -0.53
CA ILE A 93 6.20 -3.82 0.07
C ILE A 93 6.56 -2.68 -0.87
N THR A 94 6.56 -1.44 -0.34
CA THR A 94 7.01 -0.25 -1.06
C THR A 94 8.11 0.47 -0.31
N ILE A 95 9.04 1.08 -1.04
CA ILE A 95 10.14 1.85 -0.47
C ILE A 95 10.23 3.18 -1.23
N ASP A 96 10.14 4.28 -0.52
CA ASP A 96 10.15 5.62 -1.10
C ASP A 96 11.57 6.21 -1.13
N ASP A 97 11.76 7.22 -1.97
CA ASP A 97 12.92 8.11 -2.11
C ASP A 97 14.19 7.49 -2.73
N ALA A 98 14.25 6.20 -2.96
CA ALA A 98 15.43 5.55 -3.58
C ALA A 98 16.76 5.85 -2.86
N TYR A 99 16.77 5.90 -1.51
CA TYR A 99 18.00 6.09 -0.73
C TYR A 99 18.99 4.95 -0.94
N LEU A 100 20.29 5.21 -0.74
CA LEU A 100 21.35 4.22 -0.92
C LEU A 100 21.16 2.98 -0.03
N SER A 101 20.63 3.15 1.18
CA SER A 101 20.34 2.03 2.09
C SER A 101 19.28 1.05 1.56
N VAL A 102 18.49 1.43 0.56
CA VAL A 102 17.60 0.49 -0.15
C VAL A 102 18.44 -0.57 -0.88
N PHE A 103 19.50 -0.15 -1.56
CA PHE A 103 20.38 -1.04 -2.30
C PHE A 103 21.31 -1.85 -1.38
N THR A 104 21.89 -1.20 -0.35
CA THR A 104 22.91 -1.83 0.50
C THR A 104 22.32 -2.69 1.62
N GLU A 105 21.14 -2.34 2.15
CA GLU A 105 20.56 -2.98 3.33
C GLU A 105 19.25 -3.72 3.02
N ALA A 106 18.29 -3.05 2.36
CA ALA A 106 16.96 -3.63 2.16
C ALA A 106 16.97 -4.73 1.09
N TRP A 107 17.52 -4.44 -0.08
CA TRP A 107 17.49 -5.36 -1.22
C TRP A 107 18.09 -6.74 -0.93
N PRO A 108 19.33 -6.88 -0.36
CA PRO A 108 19.87 -8.21 -0.08
C PRO A 108 18.97 -9.06 0.84
N ARG A 109 18.29 -8.43 1.80
CA ARG A 109 17.40 -9.08 2.75
C ARG A 109 16.08 -9.51 2.12
N LEU A 110 15.50 -8.65 1.26
CA LEU A 110 14.29 -8.94 0.49
C LEU A 110 14.55 -10.05 -0.55
N GLN A 111 15.69 -9.97 -1.25
CA GLN A 111 16.09 -10.96 -2.25
C GLN A 111 16.31 -12.34 -1.61
N ALA A 112 16.94 -12.42 -0.45
CA ALA A 112 17.16 -13.69 0.27
C ALA A 112 15.86 -14.41 0.63
N ARG A 113 14.75 -13.68 0.76
CA ARG A 113 13.41 -14.23 1.03
C ARG A 113 12.50 -14.29 -0.20
N ASN A 114 13.02 -13.93 -1.39
CA ASN A 114 12.25 -13.80 -2.64
C ASN A 114 11.02 -12.87 -2.49
N PHE A 115 11.12 -11.82 -1.67
CA PHE A 115 10.05 -10.86 -1.50
C PHE A 115 10.12 -9.76 -2.56
N PRO A 116 9.09 -9.63 -3.41
CA PRO A 116 8.98 -8.54 -4.36
C PRO A 116 8.73 -7.23 -3.64
N PHE A 117 9.26 -6.14 -4.20
CA PHE A 117 9.00 -4.78 -3.70
C PHE A 117 8.99 -3.77 -4.84
N THR A 118 8.50 -2.57 -4.54
CA THR A 118 8.48 -1.44 -5.47
C THR A 118 9.27 -0.29 -4.86
N VAL A 119 10.15 0.33 -5.64
CA VAL A 119 10.86 1.56 -5.25
C VAL A 119 10.21 2.74 -5.96
N PHE A 120 9.75 3.74 -5.21
CA PHE A 120 9.33 5.02 -5.75
C PHE A 120 10.49 6.01 -5.70
N ALA A 121 10.85 6.60 -6.83
CA ALA A 121 12.02 7.45 -6.97
C ALA A 121 11.68 8.82 -7.55
N ALA A 122 12.28 9.87 -6.96
CA ALA A 122 12.40 11.18 -7.58
C ALA A 122 13.69 11.22 -8.42
N THR A 123 13.64 11.76 -9.64
CA THR A 123 14.75 11.61 -10.58
C THR A 123 15.89 12.59 -10.35
N GLN A 124 15.61 13.82 -9.94
CA GLN A 124 16.62 14.85 -9.81
C GLN A 124 17.70 14.55 -8.75
N PRO A 125 17.39 14.05 -7.54
CA PRO A 125 18.44 13.68 -6.57
C PRO A 125 19.41 12.62 -7.09
N ILE A 126 18.90 11.71 -7.95
CA ILE A 126 19.70 10.66 -8.60
C ILE A 126 20.60 11.28 -9.69
N ASP A 127 20.03 12.13 -10.55
CA ASP A 127 20.75 12.84 -11.60
C ASP A 127 21.89 13.72 -11.05
N GLN A 128 21.66 14.32 -9.88
CA GLN A 128 22.67 15.14 -9.19
C GLN A 128 23.75 14.30 -8.47
N GLY A 129 23.63 12.98 -8.47
CA GLY A 129 24.59 12.10 -7.83
C GLY A 129 24.69 12.30 -6.32
N HIS A 130 23.60 12.62 -5.64
CA HIS A 130 23.60 12.78 -4.19
C HIS A 130 24.03 11.47 -3.50
N ARG A 131 25.08 11.51 -2.72
CA ARG A 131 25.76 10.34 -2.11
C ARG A 131 24.86 9.43 -1.25
N ASN A 132 23.72 9.95 -0.78
CA ASN A 132 22.78 9.20 0.06
C ASN A 132 21.65 8.54 -0.77
N TYR A 133 21.67 8.71 -2.10
CA TYR A 133 20.72 8.11 -3.02
C TYR A 133 21.38 7.03 -3.87
N MET A 134 20.58 6.12 -4.39
CA MET A 134 21.05 5.18 -5.41
C MET A 134 21.45 5.93 -6.68
N SER A 135 22.42 5.38 -7.41
CA SER A 135 22.71 5.79 -8.79
C SER A 135 21.74 5.12 -9.77
N TRP A 136 21.64 5.64 -11.01
CA TRP A 136 20.91 4.98 -12.07
C TRP A 136 21.42 3.56 -12.36
N ASP A 137 22.74 3.32 -12.25
CA ASP A 137 23.30 1.97 -12.39
C ASP A 137 22.72 1.00 -11.35
N GLN A 138 22.63 1.44 -10.09
CA GLN A 138 22.02 0.63 -9.03
C GLN A 138 20.52 0.40 -9.26
N ILE A 139 19.80 1.40 -9.76
CA ILE A 139 18.38 1.26 -10.10
C ILE A 139 18.19 0.28 -11.26
N ARG A 140 19.07 0.31 -12.29
CA ARG A 140 19.05 -0.69 -13.37
C ARG A 140 19.29 -2.12 -12.84
N VAL A 141 20.25 -2.28 -11.93
CA VAL A 141 20.50 -3.58 -11.29
C VAL A 141 19.29 -4.09 -10.54
N LEU A 142 18.57 -3.23 -9.81
CA LEU A 142 17.30 -3.59 -9.14
C LEU A 142 16.23 -3.99 -10.16
N GLN A 143 16.07 -3.20 -11.23
CA GLN A 143 15.10 -3.48 -12.30
C GLN A 143 15.38 -4.82 -12.99
N ASP A 144 16.63 -5.10 -13.32
CA ASP A 144 17.06 -6.37 -13.93
C ASP A 144 16.83 -7.56 -13.00
N ALA A 145 16.85 -7.33 -11.68
CA ALA A 145 16.48 -8.31 -10.66
C ALA A 145 14.96 -8.44 -10.45
N GLY A 146 14.12 -7.72 -11.23
CA GLY A 146 12.67 -7.78 -11.18
C GLY A 146 12.02 -6.83 -10.16
N VAL A 147 12.76 -5.89 -9.57
CA VAL A 147 12.18 -4.85 -8.72
C VAL A 147 11.42 -3.84 -9.57
N HIS A 148 10.19 -3.54 -9.17
CA HIS A 148 9.37 -2.56 -9.88
C HIS A 148 9.80 -1.14 -9.47
N ILE A 149 9.98 -0.25 -10.46
CA ILE A 149 10.33 1.15 -10.24
C ILE A 149 9.10 2.01 -10.51
N GLY A 150 8.68 2.78 -9.51
CA GLY A 150 7.61 3.76 -9.55
C GLY A 150 8.16 5.20 -9.55
N SER A 151 7.33 6.17 -9.88
CA SER A 151 7.69 7.58 -9.91
C SER A 151 7.28 8.30 -8.62
N GLN A 152 8.10 9.28 -8.25
CA GLN A 152 7.84 10.23 -7.16
C GLN A 152 8.23 11.66 -7.59
N THR A 153 7.88 12.04 -8.84
CA THR A 153 8.20 13.31 -9.52
C THR A 153 9.67 13.45 -9.94
N SER A 154 10.04 14.63 -10.40
CA SER A 154 11.43 15.00 -10.69
C SER A 154 12.14 15.51 -9.44
N THR A 155 11.64 16.61 -8.84
CA THR A 155 12.32 17.32 -7.74
C THR A 155 11.83 16.97 -6.34
N HIS A 156 10.76 16.15 -6.22
CA HIS A 156 10.11 15.82 -4.96
C HIS A 156 9.47 17.03 -4.23
N PRO A 157 8.66 17.86 -4.92
CA PRO A 157 8.06 19.05 -4.32
C PRO A 157 6.84 18.71 -3.45
N HIS A 158 6.40 19.67 -2.64
CA HIS A 158 5.08 19.64 -2.02
C HIS A 158 4.01 19.88 -3.08
N MET A 159 3.48 18.80 -3.68
CA MET A 159 2.63 18.85 -4.88
C MET A 159 1.38 19.73 -4.71
N HIS A 160 0.80 19.81 -3.52
CA HIS A 160 -0.38 20.63 -3.25
C HIS A 160 -0.09 22.14 -3.23
N LEU A 161 1.19 22.53 -3.09
CA LEU A 161 1.64 23.94 -3.05
C LEU A 161 2.06 24.48 -4.43
N ILE A 162 2.19 23.62 -5.45
CA ILE A 162 2.56 24.01 -6.79
C ILE A 162 1.33 24.03 -7.70
N GLY A 163 1.35 24.88 -8.72
CA GLY A 163 0.27 24.94 -9.70
C GLY A 163 0.25 23.74 -10.64
N THR A 164 -0.88 23.49 -11.28
CA THR A 164 -1.07 22.36 -12.20
C THR A 164 -0.03 22.33 -13.34
N ALA A 165 0.39 23.49 -13.86
CA ALA A 165 1.41 23.56 -14.92
C ALA A 165 2.79 23.10 -14.41
N GLU A 166 3.17 23.45 -13.20
CA GLU A 166 4.43 23.01 -12.59
C GLU A 166 4.35 21.52 -12.24
N ALA A 167 3.20 21.04 -11.71
CA ALA A 167 2.97 19.62 -11.47
C ALA A 167 3.07 18.80 -12.77
N GLU A 168 2.52 19.31 -13.90
CA GLU A 168 2.65 18.68 -15.21
C GLU A 168 4.11 18.61 -15.66
N GLN A 169 4.88 19.68 -15.43
CA GLN A 169 6.31 19.73 -15.76
C GLN A 169 7.10 18.70 -14.93
N GLU A 170 6.86 18.61 -13.63
CA GLU A 170 7.47 17.62 -12.72
C GLU A 170 7.29 16.18 -13.23
N LEU A 171 6.06 15.82 -13.62
CA LEU A 171 5.76 14.47 -14.11
C LEU A 171 6.31 14.21 -15.51
N THR A 172 6.23 15.19 -16.41
CA THR A 172 6.77 15.06 -17.77
C THR A 172 8.29 14.89 -17.75
N GLN A 173 8.99 15.69 -16.95
CA GLN A 173 10.45 15.57 -16.78
C GLN A 173 10.84 14.23 -16.18
N SER A 174 10.18 13.82 -15.10
CA SER A 174 10.41 12.54 -14.43
C SER A 174 10.18 11.37 -15.40
N ASN A 175 9.07 11.36 -16.14
CA ASN A 175 8.75 10.32 -17.12
C ASN A 175 9.80 10.24 -18.25
N ALA A 176 10.30 11.39 -18.73
CA ALA A 176 11.36 11.44 -19.73
C ALA A 176 12.69 10.88 -19.20
N ARG A 177 13.04 11.18 -17.93
CA ARG A 177 14.24 10.65 -17.28
C ARG A 177 14.17 9.15 -17.08
N PHE A 178 13.06 8.61 -16.57
CA PHE A 178 12.88 7.17 -16.45
C PHE A 178 12.97 6.46 -17.79
N LEU A 179 12.34 7.01 -18.85
CA LEU A 179 12.43 6.44 -20.19
C LEU A 179 13.89 6.42 -20.70
N ALA A 180 14.65 7.48 -20.46
CA ALA A 180 16.05 7.58 -20.86
C ALA A 180 16.97 6.63 -20.09
N GLU A 181 16.76 6.46 -18.78
CA GLU A 181 17.67 5.72 -17.88
C GLU A 181 17.35 4.24 -17.74
N ILE A 182 16.05 3.89 -17.72
CA ILE A 182 15.59 2.51 -17.49
C ILE A 182 14.70 1.96 -18.61
N GLY A 183 14.57 2.70 -19.73
CA GLY A 183 13.89 2.23 -20.94
C GLY A 183 12.36 2.17 -20.84
N GLN A 184 11.75 2.59 -19.72
CA GLN A 184 10.30 2.54 -19.52
C GLN A 184 9.80 3.67 -18.63
N ARG A 185 8.53 4.04 -18.80
CA ARG A 185 7.85 4.97 -17.90
C ARG A 185 7.21 4.20 -16.76
N PRO A 186 7.34 4.67 -15.50
CA PRO A 186 6.58 4.11 -14.39
C PRO A 186 5.08 4.26 -14.60
N THR A 187 4.32 3.25 -14.17
CA THR A 187 2.86 3.27 -14.19
C THR A 187 2.25 3.50 -12.81
N LEU A 188 3.05 3.36 -11.75
CA LEU A 188 2.65 3.63 -10.36
C LEU A 188 3.33 4.90 -9.86
N PHE A 189 2.59 5.67 -9.08
CA PHE A 189 3.04 6.95 -8.54
C PHE A 189 2.90 7.00 -7.01
N ALA A 190 3.88 7.58 -6.31
CA ALA A 190 3.74 7.96 -4.91
C ALA A 190 3.82 9.48 -4.81
N TYR A 191 2.83 10.10 -4.19
CA TYR A 191 2.87 11.53 -3.95
C TYR A 191 4.00 11.87 -2.98
N PRO A 192 4.91 12.82 -3.32
CA PRO A 192 5.88 13.37 -2.37
C PRO A 192 5.20 13.74 -1.05
N PHE A 193 5.77 13.28 0.08
CA PHE A 193 5.21 13.47 1.43
C PHE A 193 3.80 12.88 1.63
N GLY A 194 3.25 12.17 0.65
CA GLY A 194 1.86 11.71 0.62
C GLY A 194 0.86 12.86 0.43
N GLU A 195 1.26 13.97 -0.16
CA GLU A 195 0.52 15.22 -0.29
C GLU A 195 -0.04 15.41 -1.71
N PHE A 196 -1.34 15.64 -1.80
CA PHE A 196 -2.08 15.85 -3.04
C PHE A 196 -3.30 16.73 -2.80
N ASN A 197 -3.87 17.23 -3.87
CA ASN A 197 -5.21 17.83 -3.95
C ASN A 197 -5.90 17.30 -5.22
N LEU A 198 -7.14 17.68 -5.45
CA LEU A 198 -7.90 17.20 -6.61
C LEU A 198 -7.25 17.55 -7.95
N ASP A 199 -6.70 18.76 -8.07
CA ASP A 199 -6.00 19.20 -9.28
C ASP A 199 -4.75 18.35 -9.58
N VAL A 200 -3.97 18.05 -8.54
CA VAL A 200 -2.78 17.17 -8.64
C VAL A 200 -3.17 15.75 -9.04
N ILE A 201 -4.25 15.21 -8.46
CA ILE A 201 -4.78 13.90 -8.85
C ILE A 201 -5.07 13.86 -10.35
N ASP A 202 -5.71 14.89 -10.89
CA ASP A 202 -6.04 14.96 -12.31
C ASP A 202 -4.80 15.11 -13.19
N VAL A 203 -3.77 15.83 -12.74
CA VAL A 203 -2.46 15.88 -13.42
C VAL A 203 -1.83 14.49 -13.46
N VAL A 204 -1.80 13.77 -12.34
CA VAL A 204 -1.24 12.40 -12.26
C VAL A 204 -1.96 11.43 -13.20
N LYS A 205 -3.29 11.47 -13.24
CA LYS A 205 -4.10 10.67 -14.18
C LYS A 205 -3.75 10.97 -15.65
N ARG A 206 -3.68 12.25 -16.03
CA ARG A 206 -3.36 12.65 -17.41
C ARG A 206 -1.97 12.23 -17.86
N ASN A 207 -1.02 12.09 -16.92
CA ASN A 207 0.34 11.64 -17.20
C ASN A 207 0.49 10.12 -17.35
N GLY A 208 -0.63 9.37 -17.35
CA GLY A 208 -0.68 7.95 -17.68
C GLY A 208 -0.36 6.99 -16.52
N PHE A 209 -0.35 7.48 -15.29
CA PHE A 209 -0.28 6.60 -14.13
C PHE A 209 -1.61 5.85 -13.94
N VAL A 210 -1.53 4.62 -13.50
CA VAL A 210 -2.71 3.75 -13.28
C VAL A 210 -3.14 3.69 -11.82
N ALA A 211 -2.24 4.05 -10.90
CA ALA A 211 -2.53 4.17 -9.47
C ALA A 211 -1.55 5.13 -8.79
N ALA A 212 -2.01 5.80 -7.74
CA ALA A 212 -1.22 6.73 -6.94
C ALA A 212 -1.44 6.54 -5.44
N PHE A 213 -0.36 6.68 -4.66
CA PHE A 213 -0.29 6.34 -3.26
C PHE A 213 0.03 7.55 -2.39
N GLY A 214 -0.79 7.76 -1.35
CA GLY A 214 -0.53 8.69 -0.26
C GLY A 214 0.30 8.07 0.87
N GLN A 215 0.32 8.77 2.02
CA GLN A 215 0.93 8.31 3.27
C GLN A 215 -0.09 8.22 4.43
N ASN A 216 -1.39 8.28 4.13
CA ASN A 216 -2.46 7.98 5.06
C ASN A 216 -2.53 6.46 5.32
N SER A 217 -2.74 6.05 6.58
CA SER A 217 -2.86 4.64 6.93
C SER A 217 -4.21 4.06 6.49
N GLY A 218 -4.18 2.87 5.93
CA GLY A 218 -5.41 2.17 5.50
C GLY A 218 -5.10 0.94 4.67
N ILE A 219 -6.14 0.23 4.29
CA ILE A 219 -6.06 -0.96 3.45
C ILE A 219 -6.40 -0.57 2.01
N VAL A 220 -5.59 -0.99 1.07
CA VAL A 220 -5.80 -0.74 -0.37
C VAL A 220 -6.96 -1.58 -0.90
N HIS A 221 -7.89 -0.95 -1.57
CA HIS A 221 -9.03 -1.55 -2.28
C HIS A 221 -9.50 -0.62 -3.40
N GLY A 222 -10.27 -1.14 -4.37
CA GLY A 222 -10.72 -0.35 -5.53
C GLY A 222 -12.00 0.47 -5.32
N TYR A 223 -12.64 0.43 -4.15
CA TYR A 223 -13.98 1.01 -3.91
C TYR A 223 -14.05 2.52 -4.14
N ASN A 224 -12.99 3.27 -3.83
CA ASN A 224 -12.90 4.73 -3.99
C ASN A 224 -11.98 5.15 -5.16
N GLY A 225 -11.65 4.26 -6.08
CA GLY A 225 -10.68 4.52 -7.13
C GLY A 225 -9.24 4.20 -6.71
N TYR A 226 -8.28 4.63 -7.55
CA TYR A 226 -6.89 4.18 -7.45
C TYR A 226 -5.88 5.33 -7.31
N PHE A 227 -6.33 6.56 -7.01
CA PHE A 227 -5.44 7.73 -6.99
C PHE A 227 -5.28 8.39 -5.62
N GLU A 228 -5.83 7.78 -4.57
CA GLU A 228 -5.67 8.18 -3.16
C GLU A 228 -5.39 6.96 -2.27
N LEU A 229 -4.62 5.99 -2.80
CA LEU A 229 -4.43 4.72 -2.12
C LEU A 229 -3.59 4.87 -0.85
N PRO A 230 -4.03 4.27 0.27
CA PRO A 230 -3.33 4.38 1.55
C PRO A 230 -2.14 3.43 1.62
N ARG A 231 -1.19 3.73 2.53
CA ARG A 231 -0.08 2.84 2.88
C ARG A 231 0.21 2.92 4.38
N PHE A 232 0.70 1.87 4.97
CA PHE A 232 1.16 1.87 6.35
C PHE A 232 2.65 2.23 6.43
N ALA A 233 2.96 3.38 7.01
CA ALA A 233 4.34 3.79 7.27
C ALA A 233 4.99 2.88 8.32
N MET A 234 6.21 2.41 7.99
CA MET A 234 7.08 1.61 8.84
C MET A 234 8.41 2.36 9.04
N ASN A 235 8.62 2.88 10.23
CA ASN A 235 9.83 3.57 10.64
C ASN A 235 10.17 3.16 12.08
N GLU A 236 11.17 3.75 12.72
CA GLU A 236 11.58 3.36 14.06
C GLU A 236 10.43 3.41 15.07
N GLN A 237 9.58 4.44 15.00
CA GLN A 237 8.43 4.60 15.89
C GLN A 237 7.31 3.60 15.58
N TYR A 238 7.08 3.31 14.29
CA TYR A 238 6.01 2.45 13.80
C TYR A 238 6.50 1.08 13.33
N GLY A 239 7.72 0.68 13.67
CA GLY A 239 8.37 -0.56 13.27
C GLY A 239 8.27 -1.70 14.28
N THR A 240 7.36 -1.67 15.25
CA THR A 240 7.15 -2.80 16.16
C THR A 240 6.38 -3.93 15.46
N LEU A 241 6.64 -5.19 15.84
CA LEU A 241 5.89 -6.34 15.30
C LEU A 241 4.39 -6.25 15.56
N GLU A 242 3.99 -5.71 16.71
CA GLU A 242 2.58 -5.47 17.01
C GLU A 242 1.95 -4.54 16.00
N ARG A 243 2.62 -3.43 15.67
CA ARG A 243 2.16 -2.48 14.65
C ARG A 243 2.13 -3.12 13.26
N LEU A 244 3.14 -3.89 12.89
CA LEU A 244 3.16 -4.63 11.63
C LEU A 244 1.97 -5.58 11.55
N ARG A 245 1.76 -6.44 12.55
CA ARG A 245 0.65 -7.39 12.60
C ARG A 245 -0.71 -6.71 12.48
N LEU A 246 -0.88 -5.55 13.14
CA LEU A 246 -2.09 -4.74 13.00
C LEU A 246 -2.31 -4.29 11.56
N ALA A 247 -1.26 -3.83 10.87
CA ALA A 247 -1.32 -3.36 9.50
C ALA A 247 -1.60 -4.48 8.48
N ILE A 248 -0.84 -5.59 8.55
CA ILE A 248 -0.92 -6.67 7.55
C ILE A 248 -2.14 -7.60 7.75
N ASN A 249 -2.80 -7.54 8.92
CA ASN A 249 -4.08 -8.20 9.17
C ASN A 249 -5.28 -7.25 9.04
N GLY A 250 -5.08 -6.01 8.61
CA GLY A 250 -6.16 -5.04 8.46
C GLY A 250 -7.21 -5.46 7.44
N LEU A 251 -8.42 -4.94 7.61
CA LEU A 251 -9.54 -5.04 6.67
C LEU A 251 -9.89 -3.64 6.16
N PRO A 252 -10.40 -3.48 4.94
CA PRO A 252 -10.84 -2.18 4.48
C PRO A 252 -12.07 -1.71 5.28
N LEU A 253 -12.05 -0.46 5.72
CA LEU A 253 -13.25 0.26 6.08
C LEU A 253 -13.71 1.00 4.83
N LYS A 254 -14.55 0.33 4.03
CA LYS A 254 -15.05 0.89 2.77
C LYS A 254 -16.02 2.04 3.05
N VAL A 255 -15.70 3.20 2.52
CA VAL A 255 -16.49 4.44 2.69
C VAL A 255 -16.64 5.15 1.35
N ASN A 256 -17.67 5.98 1.21
CA ASN A 256 -17.88 6.86 0.06
C ASN A 256 -18.45 8.22 0.51
N GLN A 257 -18.73 9.13 -0.42
CA GLN A 257 -19.28 10.47 -0.14
C GLN A 257 -18.50 11.17 1.00
N ILE A 258 -17.16 11.13 0.90
CA ILE A 258 -16.26 11.74 1.88
C ILE A 258 -16.37 13.26 1.75
N VAL A 259 -16.52 13.96 2.88
CA VAL A 259 -16.59 15.43 2.96
C VAL A 259 -15.56 15.90 3.97
N PRO A 260 -14.74 16.92 3.68
CA PRO A 260 -14.58 17.54 2.37
C PRO A 260 -13.96 16.56 1.37
N GLU A 261 -14.26 16.74 0.08
CA GLU A 261 -13.69 15.91 -0.99
C GLU A 261 -12.18 16.22 -1.15
N ASP A 262 -11.81 17.50 -1.19
CA ASP A 262 -10.41 17.91 -1.17
C ASP A 262 -9.83 17.81 0.23
N VAL A 263 -8.55 17.49 0.31
CA VAL A 263 -7.81 17.36 1.57
C VAL A 263 -7.10 18.64 1.99
N VAL A 264 -7.01 19.66 1.10
CA VAL A 264 -6.40 20.94 1.42
C VAL A 264 -7.38 21.82 2.18
N LEU A 265 -6.98 22.28 3.36
CA LEU A 265 -7.76 23.14 4.23
C LEU A 265 -7.15 24.53 4.29
N ASN A 266 -8.01 25.53 4.43
CA ASN A 266 -7.67 26.93 4.61
C ASN A 266 -8.44 27.52 5.79
N ASP A 267 -8.25 28.81 6.08
CA ASP A 267 -8.88 29.49 7.21
C ASP A 267 -10.43 29.45 7.22
N THR A 268 -11.07 29.21 6.07
CA THR A 268 -12.53 29.18 5.98
C THR A 268 -13.14 27.81 6.20
N ASN A 269 -12.35 26.71 6.05
CA ASN A 269 -12.81 25.33 6.19
C ASN A 269 -11.98 24.51 7.20
N ASN A 270 -11.20 25.13 8.04
CA ASN A 270 -10.45 24.51 9.12
C ASN A 270 -11.02 24.98 10.50
N PRO A 271 -11.63 24.13 11.33
CA PRO A 271 -11.71 22.67 11.17
C PRO A 271 -12.70 22.24 10.09
N PRO A 272 -12.42 21.13 9.37
CA PRO A 272 -13.33 20.65 8.34
C PRO A 272 -14.60 20.05 8.92
N ASN A 273 -15.73 20.21 8.21
CA ASN A 273 -16.92 19.38 8.41
C ASN A 273 -16.61 18.01 7.85
N TYR A 274 -16.08 17.10 8.68
CA TYR A 274 -15.59 15.80 8.22
C TYR A 274 -16.64 14.71 8.41
N GLY A 275 -16.90 13.98 7.34
CA GLY A 275 -17.83 12.85 7.39
C GLY A 275 -17.73 11.99 6.14
N PHE A 276 -18.33 10.80 6.21
CA PHE A 276 -18.37 9.84 5.11
C PHE A 276 -19.54 8.87 5.28
N THR A 277 -19.91 8.18 4.20
CA THR A 277 -20.94 7.15 4.21
C THR A 277 -20.28 5.78 4.20
N LEU A 278 -20.64 4.92 5.16
CA LEU A 278 -20.18 3.53 5.23
C LEU A 278 -20.79 2.71 4.09
N ALA A 279 -20.01 1.78 3.53
CA ALA A 279 -20.52 0.87 2.53
C ALA A 279 -21.61 -0.06 3.11
N PRO A 280 -22.55 -0.55 2.29
CA PRO A 280 -23.69 -1.33 2.78
C PRO A 280 -23.34 -2.65 3.48
N ASP A 281 -22.16 -3.19 3.20
CA ASP A 281 -21.65 -4.43 3.82
C ASP A 281 -20.99 -4.22 5.20
N ILE A 282 -20.91 -2.96 5.66
CA ILE A 282 -20.36 -2.64 6.98
C ILE A 282 -21.44 -2.78 8.04
N ALA A 283 -21.35 -3.82 8.85
CA ALA A 283 -22.17 -4.04 10.04
C ALA A 283 -21.53 -3.42 11.28
N ASN A 284 -22.33 -3.22 12.36
CA ASN A 284 -21.87 -2.74 13.67
C ASN A 284 -21.23 -1.32 13.63
N ASP A 285 -21.77 -0.43 12.83
CA ASP A 285 -21.34 0.96 12.65
C ASP A 285 -21.13 1.73 13.95
N ARG A 286 -21.92 1.43 15.00
CA ARG A 286 -21.79 2.03 16.36
C ARG A 286 -20.44 1.75 17.04
N GLN A 287 -19.65 0.80 16.52
CA GLN A 287 -18.29 0.51 17.02
C GLN A 287 -17.22 1.34 16.32
N LEU A 288 -17.59 2.15 15.32
CA LEU A 288 -16.66 3.06 14.65
C LEU A 288 -16.04 4.04 15.65
N ARG A 289 -14.72 4.19 15.59
CA ARG A 289 -13.95 5.14 16.37
C ARG A 289 -12.98 5.84 15.45
N CYS A 290 -12.89 7.18 15.60
CA CYS A 290 -11.93 8.00 14.86
C CYS A 290 -10.98 8.69 15.84
N PHE A 291 -9.73 8.82 15.42
CA PHE A 291 -8.66 9.38 16.23
C PHE A 291 -7.83 10.34 15.40
N ASN A 292 -7.38 11.41 16.05
CA ASN A 292 -6.42 12.36 15.51
C ASN A 292 -5.25 12.50 16.49
N SER A 293 -4.03 12.74 15.99
CA SER A 293 -2.84 12.83 16.82
C SER A 293 -2.85 14.03 17.80
N LEU A 294 -3.55 15.12 17.45
CA LEU A 294 -3.64 16.31 18.29
C LEU A 294 -4.76 16.20 19.34
N TYR A 295 -5.93 15.70 18.91
CA TYR A 295 -7.15 15.72 19.72
C TYR A 295 -7.49 14.36 20.35
N GLY A 296 -6.71 13.33 20.07
CA GLY A 296 -7.01 11.97 20.53
C GLY A 296 -8.27 11.40 19.89
N LYS A 297 -9.14 10.79 20.70
CA LYS A 297 -10.41 10.23 20.24
C LYS A 297 -11.39 11.35 19.87
N LEU A 298 -11.98 11.26 18.69
CA LEU A 298 -12.95 12.22 18.16
C LEU A 298 -14.39 11.74 18.41
N ASP A 299 -15.32 12.70 18.48
CA ASP A 299 -16.74 12.40 18.55
C ASP A 299 -17.26 11.97 17.17
N VAL A 300 -17.92 10.82 17.14
CA VAL A 300 -18.52 10.25 15.93
C VAL A 300 -20.02 10.14 16.13
N THR A 301 -20.79 10.77 15.25
CA THR A 301 -22.25 10.65 15.20
C THR A 301 -22.64 9.80 14.00
N ILE A 302 -23.41 8.75 14.22
CA ILE A 302 -23.90 7.84 13.17
C ILE A 302 -25.38 8.14 12.89
N MET A 303 -25.70 8.39 11.62
CA MET A 303 -27.05 8.66 11.12
C MET A 303 -27.34 7.76 9.90
N GLY A 304 -27.95 6.60 10.15
CA GLY A 304 -28.02 5.55 9.13
C GLY A 304 -26.62 5.12 8.72
N PRO A 305 -26.27 5.06 7.44
CA PRO A 305 -24.91 4.72 7.00
C PRO A 305 -23.92 5.90 7.08
N ARG A 306 -24.39 7.11 7.37
CA ARG A 306 -23.56 8.32 7.44
C ARG A 306 -22.87 8.46 8.78
N ALA A 307 -21.55 8.65 8.76
CA ALA A 307 -20.73 9.00 9.91
C ALA A 307 -20.27 10.46 9.81
N GLU A 308 -20.58 11.27 10.83
CA GLU A 308 -20.09 12.64 10.98
C GLU A 308 -19.09 12.70 12.14
N ILE A 309 -17.91 13.22 11.88
CA ILE A 309 -16.81 13.31 12.83
C ILE A 309 -16.62 14.77 13.24
N ARG A 310 -16.79 15.07 14.51
CA ARG A 310 -16.65 16.42 15.05
C ARG A 310 -15.23 16.63 15.58
N LEU A 311 -14.62 17.70 15.09
CA LEU A 311 -13.30 18.14 15.53
C LEU A 311 -13.47 19.21 16.60
N PRO A 312 -12.71 19.13 17.73
CA PRO A 312 -12.79 20.11 18.81
C PRO A 312 -12.30 21.51 18.42
N GLY A 313 -11.46 21.60 17.40
CA GLY A 313 -10.86 22.85 16.94
C GLY A 313 -10.11 22.70 15.63
N PRO A 314 -9.50 23.78 15.12
CA PRO A 314 -8.76 23.77 13.87
C PRO A 314 -7.45 22.98 13.99
N PHE A 315 -7.00 22.42 12.89
CA PHE A 315 -5.68 21.83 12.77
C PHE A 315 -4.60 22.92 12.64
N SER A 316 -3.42 22.63 13.15
CA SER A 316 -2.23 23.46 12.93
C SER A 316 -1.71 23.29 11.50
N LYS A 317 -0.96 24.27 11.02
CA LYS A 317 -0.23 24.24 9.75
C LYS A 317 0.55 22.93 9.57
N GLY A 318 0.50 22.37 8.36
CA GLY A 318 1.16 21.14 7.96
C GLY A 318 0.18 19.98 7.73
N ARG A 319 0.49 18.80 8.23
CA ARG A 319 -0.29 17.58 7.97
C ARG A 319 -1.07 17.13 9.20
N ALA A 320 -2.38 16.97 9.06
CA ALA A 320 -3.24 16.40 10.09
C ALA A 320 -3.85 15.07 9.59
N ARG A 321 -3.76 14.03 10.43
CA ARG A 321 -4.30 12.71 10.08
C ARG A 321 -5.44 12.33 10.98
N ILE A 322 -6.51 11.83 10.38
CA ILE A 322 -7.61 11.17 11.09
C ILE A 322 -7.60 9.71 10.68
N ASN A 323 -7.55 8.82 11.65
CA ASN A 323 -7.67 7.38 11.46
C ASN A 323 -8.98 6.90 12.08
N CYS A 324 -9.84 6.28 11.28
CA CYS A 324 -11.07 5.67 11.72
C CYS A 324 -10.94 4.15 11.67
N THR A 325 -11.31 3.49 12.75
CA THR A 325 -11.21 2.03 12.89
C THR A 325 -12.47 1.46 13.51
N MET A 326 -12.74 0.20 13.22
CA MET A 326 -13.77 -0.59 13.87
C MET A 326 -13.42 -2.08 13.84
N PRO A 327 -13.93 -2.90 14.79
CA PRO A 327 -13.77 -4.35 14.74
C PRO A 327 -14.38 -4.91 13.43
N GLY A 328 -13.67 -5.85 12.84
CA GLY A 328 -14.11 -6.63 11.71
C GLY A 328 -14.23 -8.12 12.04
N ALA A 329 -14.28 -8.97 11.03
CA ALA A 329 -14.30 -10.41 11.20
C ALA A 329 -12.97 -10.92 11.77
N ASP A 330 -13.01 -12.09 12.44
CA ASP A 330 -11.84 -12.85 12.91
C ASP A 330 -10.89 -12.07 13.82
N GLY A 331 -11.41 -11.11 14.61
CA GLY A 331 -10.60 -10.27 15.50
C GLY A 331 -9.75 -9.24 14.77
N ARG A 332 -9.92 -9.08 13.46
CA ARG A 332 -9.21 -8.10 12.64
C ARG A 332 -9.87 -6.72 12.75
N TRP A 333 -9.10 -5.68 12.39
CA TRP A 333 -9.58 -4.30 12.43
C TRP A 333 -9.81 -3.75 11.03
N ARG A 334 -10.97 -3.13 10.81
CA ARG A 334 -11.20 -2.30 9.63
C ARG A 334 -10.54 -0.95 9.82
N TRP A 335 -9.94 -0.42 8.73
CA TRP A 335 -9.17 0.81 8.78
C TRP A 335 -9.44 1.71 7.59
N PHE A 336 -9.66 3.00 7.90
CA PHE A 336 -9.72 4.09 6.95
C PHE A 336 -9.01 5.31 7.53
N GLY A 337 -7.98 5.82 6.84
CA GLY A 337 -7.24 7.01 7.21
C GLY A 337 -7.40 8.11 6.18
N ARG A 338 -7.48 9.36 6.62
CA ARG A 338 -7.46 10.56 5.80
C ARG A 338 -6.37 11.50 6.30
N GLN A 339 -5.59 12.08 5.39
CA GLN A 339 -4.62 13.11 5.68
C GLN A 339 -5.13 14.43 5.14
N PHE A 340 -5.22 15.45 5.99
CA PHE A 340 -5.51 16.82 5.61
C PHE A 340 -4.22 17.63 5.55
N LEU A 341 -4.20 18.63 4.69
CA LEU A 341 -3.09 19.55 4.45
C LEU A 341 -3.54 20.95 4.82
N ILE A 342 -2.77 21.67 5.62
CA ILE A 342 -3.10 23.01 6.12
C ILE A 342 -1.92 23.92 5.78
N ASP A 343 -2.17 24.94 4.95
CA ASP A 343 -1.20 25.91 4.48
C ASP A 343 -0.87 27.03 5.46
#